data_3f3ab504c82181ec59ddd07d7a740871
#
_entry.id   3f3ab504c82181ec59ddd07d7a740871
#
_cell.length_a   1.000
_cell.length_b   1.000
_cell.length_c   1.000
_cell.angle_alpha   90.00
_cell.angle_beta   90.00
_cell.angle_gamma   90.00
#
_symmetry.space_group_name_H-M   'P 1'
#
loop_
_entity.id
_entity.type
_entity.pdbx_description
1 polymer ?
#
loop_
_entity_poly.entity_id
_entity_poly.type
_entity_poly.pdbx_seq_one_letter_code
_entity_poly.pdbx_strand_id
1 'polypeptide(L)'
;MTFDIIGLCVERPDPVTAVESVLPLAGGLTASTVEGGPVAQLRHPDGRLLLSIEDARLVRVPGEARRLLGIGDEVEVPHPVWWVESRAPEGDPEAESVARAFTEALVGGTGGLSWSSR
;
A
#
# COMPACT_ATOMS: atom_id res chain seq x y z
N MET A 1 -16.75 -0.54 -5.60
CA MET A 1 -16.03 -0.12 -4.38
C MET A 1 -14.64 -0.73 -4.38
N THR A 2 -13.76 -0.22 -3.56
CA THR A 2 -12.38 -0.70 -3.49
C THR A 2 -12.02 -1.13 -2.08
N PHE A 3 -11.04 -2.02 -1.99
CA PHE A 3 -10.37 -2.34 -0.74
C PHE A 3 -9.14 -1.45 -0.65
N ASP A 4 -9.12 -0.55 0.32
CA ASP A 4 -8.02 0.40 0.50
C ASP A 4 -7.11 -0.08 1.62
N ILE A 5 -5.81 -0.03 1.37
CA ILE A 5 -4.79 -0.38 2.35
C ILE A 5 -3.70 0.68 2.34
N ILE A 6 -3.23 1.06 3.51
CA ILE A 6 -2.29 2.15 3.68
C ILE A 6 -1.10 1.68 4.50
N GLY A 7 0.10 1.90 3.98
CA GLY A 7 1.34 1.69 4.72
C GLY A 7 1.77 3.00 5.36
N LEU A 8 2.00 2.97 6.68
CA LEU A 8 2.49 4.10 7.45
C LEU A 8 3.93 3.79 7.85
N CYS A 9 4.88 4.46 7.23
CA CYS A 9 6.30 4.13 7.34
C CYS A 9 7.09 5.18 8.12
N VAL A 10 8.01 4.73 8.96
CA VAL A 10 8.88 5.61 9.74
C VAL A 10 9.87 6.34 8.84
N GLU A 11 10.45 5.60 7.89
CA GLU A 11 11.39 6.13 6.92
C GLU A 11 10.77 6.15 5.54
N ARG A 12 11.37 6.90 4.62
CA ARG A 12 10.87 6.94 3.25
C ARG A 12 10.85 5.52 2.66
N PRO A 13 9.68 5.04 2.26
CA PRO A 13 9.56 3.68 1.73
C PRO A 13 10.08 3.59 0.29
N ASP A 14 10.40 2.36 -0.12
CA ASP A 14 10.77 2.07 -1.50
C ASP A 14 9.68 1.19 -2.14
N PRO A 15 8.70 1.82 -2.81
CA PRO A 15 7.61 1.06 -3.45
C PRO A 15 8.10 0.12 -4.54
N VAL A 16 9.19 0.45 -5.24
CA VAL A 16 9.73 -0.40 -6.30
C VAL A 16 10.21 -1.73 -5.75
N THR A 17 10.97 -1.71 -4.67
CA THR A 17 11.44 -2.94 -4.03
C THR A 17 10.27 -3.77 -3.50
N ALA A 18 9.26 -3.11 -2.90
CA ALA A 18 8.07 -3.80 -2.43
C ALA A 18 7.29 -4.44 -3.57
N VAL A 19 7.16 -3.75 -4.72
CA VAL A 19 6.52 -4.30 -5.92
C VAL A 19 7.29 -5.54 -6.39
N GLU A 20 8.61 -5.44 -6.50
CA GLU A 20 9.43 -6.57 -6.96
C GLU A 20 9.22 -7.82 -6.09
N SER A 21 9.05 -7.63 -4.78
CA SER A 21 8.86 -8.74 -3.85
C SER A 21 7.55 -9.51 -4.06
N VAL A 22 6.53 -8.85 -4.66
CA VAL A 22 5.22 -9.48 -4.87
C VAL A 22 4.99 -9.93 -6.30
N LEU A 23 5.87 -9.61 -7.24
CA LEU A 23 5.71 -10.02 -8.65
C LEU A 23 5.50 -11.52 -8.86
N PRO A 24 6.12 -12.44 -8.08
CA PRO A 24 5.88 -13.87 -8.26
C PRO A 24 4.50 -14.36 -7.82
N LEU A 25 3.72 -13.54 -7.11
CA LEU A 25 2.42 -13.96 -6.60
C LEU A 25 1.40 -14.10 -7.75
N ALA A 26 0.32 -14.83 -7.47
CA ALA A 26 -0.82 -15.00 -8.39
C ALA A 26 -0.42 -15.47 -9.79
N GLY A 27 0.61 -16.31 -9.88
CA GLY A 27 1.09 -16.85 -11.15
C GLY A 27 2.03 -15.92 -11.93
N GLY A 28 2.45 -14.82 -11.32
CA GLY A 28 3.36 -13.85 -11.93
C GLY A 28 2.66 -12.56 -12.32
N LEU A 29 2.89 -11.50 -11.55
CA LEU A 29 2.26 -10.20 -11.79
C LEU A 29 3.04 -9.39 -12.81
N THR A 30 2.34 -8.53 -13.54
CA THR A 30 2.95 -7.54 -14.43
C THR A 30 2.78 -6.16 -13.80
N ALA A 31 3.88 -5.42 -13.69
CA ALA A 31 3.88 -4.07 -13.17
C ALA A 31 3.96 -3.06 -14.31
N SER A 32 3.19 -1.98 -14.22
CA SER A 32 3.25 -0.88 -15.17
C SER A 32 3.13 0.45 -14.43
N THR A 33 3.65 1.52 -15.05
CA THR A 33 3.51 2.87 -14.53
C THR A 33 2.49 3.63 -15.38
N VAL A 34 1.81 4.61 -14.74
CA VAL A 34 0.82 5.44 -15.44
C VAL A 34 1.24 6.89 -15.26
N GLU A 35 1.49 7.58 -16.37
CA GLU A 35 1.86 8.99 -16.34
C GLU A 35 0.68 9.83 -15.83
N GLY A 36 0.95 10.66 -14.83
CA GLY A 36 -0.08 11.51 -14.23
C GLY A 36 -1.09 10.78 -13.36
N GLY A 37 -0.85 9.50 -13.07
CA GLY A 37 -1.75 8.67 -12.26
C GLY A 37 -1.00 7.94 -11.15
N PRO A 38 -1.43 6.72 -10.79
CA PRO A 38 -0.74 5.92 -9.78
C PRO A 38 0.72 5.65 -10.14
N VAL A 39 1.57 5.54 -9.13
CA VAL A 39 3.00 5.22 -9.32
C VAL A 39 3.16 3.88 -10.02
N ALA A 40 2.33 2.90 -9.68
CA ALA A 40 2.38 1.59 -10.31
C ALA A 40 1.00 0.93 -10.31
N GLN A 41 0.77 0.07 -11.28
CA GLN A 41 -0.39 -0.80 -11.33
C GLN A 41 0.10 -2.23 -11.52
N LEU A 42 -0.46 -3.16 -10.75
CA LEU A 42 -0.13 -4.58 -10.83
C LEU A 42 -1.31 -5.33 -11.43
N ARG A 43 -1.00 -6.18 -12.43
CA ARG A 43 -2.02 -6.96 -13.14
C ARG A 43 -1.73 -8.44 -13.05
N HIS A 44 -2.80 -9.22 -12.96
CA HIS A 44 -2.78 -10.66 -13.09
C HIS A 44 -2.37 -11.05 -14.53
N PRO A 45 -1.80 -12.26 -14.74
CA PRO A 45 -1.51 -12.74 -16.10
C PRO A 45 -2.71 -12.69 -17.06
N ASP A 46 -3.93 -12.76 -16.55
CA ASP A 46 -5.14 -12.65 -17.38
C ASP A 46 -5.50 -11.21 -17.78
N GLY A 47 -4.71 -10.21 -17.35
CA GLY A 47 -4.91 -8.80 -17.65
C GLY A 47 -5.71 -8.03 -16.62
N ARG A 48 -6.26 -8.70 -15.61
CA ARG A 48 -7.09 -8.11 -14.58
C ARG A 48 -6.26 -7.22 -13.66
N LEU A 49 -6.72 -5.99 -13.39
CA LEU A 49 -6.05 -5.09 -12.46
C LEU A 49 -6.23 -5.60 -11.03
N LEU A 50 -5.14 -5.81 -10.31
CA LEU A 50 -5.17 -6.27 -8.92
C LEU A 50 -4.84 -5.19 -7.91
N LEU A 51 -3.97 -4.24 -8.24
CA LEU A 51 -3.53 -3.23 -7.29
C LEU A 51 -3.10 -1.96 -7.99
N SER A 52 -3.55 -0.81 -7.49
CA SER A 52 -3.06 0.51 -7.88
C SER A 52 -2.35 1.12 -6.69
N ILE A 53 -1.14 1.62 -6.89
CA ILE A 53 -0.27 2.13 -5.83
C ILE A 53 -0.01 3.61 -6.08
N GLU A 54 -0.35 4.45 -5.08
CA GLU A 54 -0.08 5.88 -5.14
C GLU A 54 1.33 6.20 -4.67
N ASP A 55 1.83 7.39 -5.02
CA ASP A 55 3.15 7.83 -4.58
C ASP A 55 3.17 8.04 -3.06
N ALA A 56 4.34 7.84 -2.46
CA ALA A 56 4.55 8.09 -1.04
C ALA A 56 4.46 9.59 -0.76
N ARG A 57 3.77 9.96 0.31
CA ARG A 57 3.72 11.35 0.76
C ARG A 57 4.02 11.44 2.25
N LEU A 58 4.67 12.53 2.64
CA LEU A 58 5.06 12.75 4.02
C LEU A 58 3.95 13.51 4.75
N VAL A 59 3.46 12.92 5.83
CA VAL A 59 2.48 13.55 6.72
C VAL A 59 3.24 14.12 7.91
N ARG A 60 3.28 15.46 8.01
CA ARG A 60 4.09 16.18 9.01
C ARG A 60 3.29 16.70 10.20
N VAL A 61 1.97 16.77 10.07
CA VAL A 61 1.10 17.28 11.14
C VAL A 61 0.88 16.20 12.18
N PRO A 62 1.26 16.44 13.44
CA PRO A 62 1.06 15.43 14.50
C PRO A 62 -0.41 15.03 14.63
N GLY A 63 -0.66 13.73 14.70
CA GLY A 63 -2.01 13.18 14.87
C GLY A 63 -2.89 13.17 13.64
N GLU A 64 -2.42 13.71 12.50
CA GLU A 64 -3.24 13.77 11.29
C GLU A 64 -3.53 12.37 10.72
N ALA A 65 -2.53 11.50 10.64
CA ALA A 65 -2.74 10.15 10.15
C ALA A 65 -3.73 9.39 11.04
N ARG A 66 -3.59 9.52 12.35
CA ARG A 66 -4.51 8.91 13.32
C ARG A 66 -5.94 9.41 13.10
N ARG A 67 -6.10 10.70 12.93
CA ARG A 67 -7.41 11.32 12.73
C ARG A 67 -8.05 10.87 11.42
N LEU A 68 -7.28 10.87 10.33
CA LEU A 68 -7.78 10.51 9.01
C LEU A 68 -8.21 9.06 8.91
N LEU A 69 -7.51 8.17 9.61
CA LEU A 69 -7.78 6.72 9.56
C LEU A 69 -8.61 6.21 10.72
N GLY A 70 -8.93 7.06 11.69
CA GLY A 70 -9.70 6.65 12.85
C GLY A 70 -8.96 5.68 13.75
N ILE A 71 -7.63 5.78 13.82
CA ILE A 71 -6.80 4.89 14.64
C ILE A 71 -6.94 5.29 16.12
N GLY A 72 -7.18 4.30 16.98
CA GLY A 72 -7.29 4.55 18.41
C GLY A 72 -5.98 4.95 19.07
N ASP A 73 -6.09 5.53 20.27
CA ASP A 73 -4.92 6.03 21.02
C ASP A 73 -3.98 4.91 21.48
N GLU A 74 -4.46 3.68 21.54
CA GLU A 74 -3.69 2.52 21.95
C GLU A 74 -2.65 2.09 20.91
N VAL A 75 -2.78 2.58 19.67
CA VAL A 75 -1.85 2.26 18.57
C VAL A 75 -0.88 3.42 18.41
N GLU A 76 0.41 3.12 18.45
CA GLU A 76 1.45 4.13 18.24
C GLU A 76 1.63 4.37 16.74
N VAL A 77 1.41 5.61 16.30
CA VAL A 77 1.58 6.00 14.90
C VAL A 77 2.87 6.83 14.79
N PRO A 78 3.80 6.45 13.88
CA PRO A 78 5.03 7.22 13.70
C PRO A 78 4.75 8.68 13.34
N HIS A 79 5.66 9.58 13.73
CA HIS A 79 5.56 10.98 13.39
C HIS A 79 6.97 11.59 13.22
N PRO A 80 7.25 12.26 12.10
CA PRO A 80 6.45 12.30 10.88
C PRO A 80 6.27 10.92 10.27
N VAL A 81 5.30 10.74 9.40
CA VAL A 81 5.00 9.44 8.82
C VAL A 81 4.91 9.53 7.29
N TRP A 82 5.46 8.54 6.61
CA TRP A 82 5.31 8.37 5.17
C TRP A 82 4.07 7.53 4.91
N TRP A 83 3.17 8.06 4.08
CA TRP A 83 1.87 7.47 3.77
C TRP A 83 1.90 6.94 2.35
N VAL A 84 1.68 5.65 2.18
CA VAL A 84 1.55 5.02 0.86
C VAL A 84 0.20 4.34 0.78
N GLU A 85 -0.65 4.85 -0.10
CA GLU A 85 -1.99 4.33 -0.29
C GLU A 85 -2.03 3.41 -1.50
N SER A 86 -2.71 2.28 -1.37
CA SER A 86 -2.98 1.39 -2.50
C SER A 86 -4.41 0.90 -2.45
N ARG A 87 -4.95 0.57 -3.63
CA ARG A 87 -6.35 0.18 -3.80
C ARG A 87 -6.46 -1.06 -4.65
N ALA A 88 -7.26 -2.00 -4.17
CA ALA A 88 -7.56 -3.25 -4.85
C ALA A 88 -9.06 -3.33 -5.12
N PRO A 89 -9.49 -4.08 -6.16
CA PRO A 89 -10.90 -4.36 -6.37
C PRO A 89 -11.49 -5.10 -5.17
N GLU A 90 -12.65 -4.67 -4.69
CA GLU A 90 -13.34 -5.34 -3.61
C GLU A 90 -13.94 -6.66 -4.12
N GLY A 91 -13.88 -7.69 -3.29
CA GLY A 91 -14.43 -9.00 -3.64
C GLY A 91 -13.51 -9.86 -4.48
N ASP A 92 -12.25 -9.46 -4.65
CA ASP A 92 -11.24 -10.24 -5.35
C ASP A 92 -10.19 -10.72 -4.33
N PRO A 93 -10.26 -12.00 -3.88
CA PRO A 93 -9.33 -12.51 -2.87
C PRO A 93 -7.85 -12.43 -3.28
N GLU A 94 -7.54 -12.63 -4.55
CA GLU A 94 -6.17 -12.51 -5.02
C GLU A 94 -5.68 -11.08 -4.93
N ALA A 95 -6.53 -10.12 -5.30
CA ALA A 95 -6.19 -8.71 -5.21
C ALA A 95 -5.94 -8.29 -3.76
N GLU A 96 -6.77 -8.74 -2.82
CA GLU A 96 -6.57 -8.45 -1.40
C GLU A 96 -5.26 -9.07 -0.89
N SER A 97 -4.96 -10.32 -1.26
CA SER A 97 -3.71 -10.97 -0.87
C SER A 97 -2.50 -10.21 -1.37
N VAL A 98 -2.53 -9.77 -2.61
CA VAL A 98 -1.43 -8.98 -3.20
C VAL A 98 -1.30 -7.64 -2.47
N ALA A 99 -2.41 -6.96 -2.19
CA ALA A 99 -2.40 -5.69 -1.48
C ALA A 99 -1.77 -5.82 -0.08
N ARG A 100 -2.14 -6.86 0.66
CA ARG A 100 -1.58 -7.10 1.99
C ARG A 100 -0.10 -7.45 1.93
N ALA A 101 0.30 -8.31 1.00
CA ALA A 101 1.70 -8.70 0.83
C ALA A 101 2.56 -7.51 0.44
N PHE A 102 2.08 -6.68 -0.48
CA PHE A 102 2.79 -5.46 -0.88
C PHE A 102 3.00 -4.52 0.32
N THR A 103 1.93 -4.27 1.08
CA THR A 103 1.99 -3.34 2.21
C THR A 103 2.89 -3.87 3.32
N GLU A 104 2.85 -5.18 3.60
CA GLU A 104 3.75 -5.79 4.58
C GLU A 104 5.23 -5.67 4.16
N ALA A 105 5.53 -5.89 2.88
CA ALA A 105 6.87 -5.70 2.35
C ALA A 105 7.32 -4.25 2.50
N LEU A 106 6.40 -3.32 2.24
CA LEU A 106 6.68 -1.88 2.31
C LEU A 106 7.00 -1.44 3.74
N VAL A 107 6.15 -1.79 4.71
CA VAL A 107 6.32 -1.34 6.09
C VAL A 107 7.37 -2.14 6.85
N GLY A 108 7.57 -3.41 6.50
CA GLY A 108 8.52 -4.28 7.16
C GLY A 108 9.96 -3.78 7.09
N GLY A 109 10.31 -3.09 6.01
CA GLY A 109 11.64 -2.51 5.84
C GLY A 109 11.84 -1.19 6.55
N THR A 110 10.78 -0.57 7.08
CA THR A 110 10.84 0.78 7.66
C THR A 110 10.38 0.83 9.12
N GLY A 111 9.90 -0.28 9.67
CA GLY A 111 9.38 -0.31 11.04
C GLY A 111 8.02 0.37 11.22
N GLY A 112 7.25 0.49 10.14
CA GLY A 112 5.94 1.12 10.18
C GLY A 112 4.81 0.17 10.53
N LEU A 113 3.58 0.59 10.23
CA LEU A 113 2.38 -0.22 10.43
C LEU A 113 1.46 -0.10 9.21
N SER A 114 0.55 -1.05 9.07
CA SER A 114 -0.44 -1.02 7.99
C SER A 114 -1.84 -0.80 8.55
N TRP A 115 -2.66 -0.14 7.74
CA TRP A 115 -4.08 0.06 8.02
C TRP A 115 -4.87 -0.36 6.80
N SER A 116 -6.01 -0.98 6.98
CA SER A 116 -6.88 -1.36 5.87
C SER A 116 -8.33 -1.01 6.18
N SER A 117 -9.10 -0.83 5.09
CA SER A 117 -10.54 -0.51 5.21
C SER A 117 -11.36 -1.67 5.75
N ARG A 118 -10.77 -2.85 5.91
CA ARG A 118 -11.42 -4.02 6.52
C ARG A 118 -10.50 -4.75 7.46
#